data_d3e35d44c67abc8ac5bf5c26afebf509
#
_entry.id   d3e35d44c67abc8ac5bf5c26afebf509
#
_cell.length_a   1.000
_cell.length_b   1.000
_cell.length_c   1.000
_cell.angle_alpha   90.00
_cell.angle_beta   90.00
_cell.angle_gamma   90.00
#
_symmetry.space_group_name_H-M   'P 1'
#
loop_
_entity.id
_entity.type
_entity.pdbx_description
1 polymer ?
#
loop_
_entity_poly.entity_id
_entity_poly.type
_entity_poly.pdbx_seq_one_letter_code
_entity_poly.pdbx_strand_id
1 'polypeptide(L)'
;MLRLYYGHIKLVKNQQVFDKWLKKMDSKRREKVLQCKNEADRQRSLLAGILLQFGVGNDRERKQIFYSISHSGDYVICVLSDRKVGIDIENKFRSIFAENKEEQMNKIAKRCFTMGEEIEYFSTEGEEKVDVLLRFWTRKESYSKAVGKGLGMDFSSIDTQKMDDLFWSDWLEPGYYCSLYVENGFFRDMKLQEIVTL
;
A
#
# COMPACT_ATOMS: atom_id res chain seq x y z
N MET A 1 -17.07 -6.53 -5.63
CA MET A 1 -15.81 -7.11 -6.17
C MET A 1 -14.65 -6.49 -5.42
N LEU A 2 -13.67 -7.32 -5.00
CA LEU A 2 -12.44 -6.85 -4.36
C LEU A 2 -11.27 -7.72 -4.86
N ARG A 3 -10.32 -7.11 -5.57
CA ARG A 3 -9.15 -7.80 -6.13
C ARG A 3 -7.88 -7.08 -5.76
N LEU A 4 -6.91 -7.82 -5.29
CA LEU A 4 -5.61 -7.37 -4.86
C LEU A 4 -4.55 -8.04 -5.72
N TYR A 5 -3.70 -7.24 -6.35
CA TYR A 5 -2.55 -7.69 -7.14
C TYR A 5 -1.27 -7.12 -6.55
N TYR A 6 -0.25 -7.94 -6.43
CA TYR A 6 1.05 -7.47 -6.01
C TYR A 6 2.17 -8.14 -6.82
N GLY A 7 3.34 -7.55 -6.79
CA GLY A 7 4.51 -8.10 -7.45
C GLY A 7 5.80 -7.42 -7.02
N HIS A 8 6.89 -8.15 -7.22
CA HIS A 8 8.24 -7.69 -6.91
C HIS A 8 8.85 -6.96 -8.14
N ILE A 9 9.59 -5.87 -7.93
CA ILE A 9 10.20 -5.08 -9.02
C ILE A 9 11.17 -5.88 -9.91
N LYS A 10 11.69 -7.03 -9.44
CA LYS A 10 12.47 -7.97 -10.27
C LYS A 10 11.80 -8.33 -11.59
N LEU A 11 10.47 -8.32 -11.63
CA LEU A 11 9.67 -8.62 -12.83
C LEU A 11 9.96 -7.66 -14.00
N VAL A 12 10.34 -6.43 -13.70
CA VAL A 12 10.63 -5.38 -14.69
C VAL A 12 12.10 -4.92 -14.66
N LYS A 13 12.99 -5.68 -14.00
CA LYS A 13 14.42 -5.37 -13.93
C LYS A 13 15.16 -5.59 -15.27
N ASN A 14 14.71 -6.56 -16.06
CA ASN A 14 15.27 -6.77 -17.39
C ASN A 14 14.86 -5.63 -18.33
N GLN A 15 15.84 -4.99 -18.99
CA GLN A 15 15.60 -3.81 -19.83
C GLN A 15 14.62 -4.09 -20.98
N GLN A 16 14.70 -5.26 -21.61
CA GLN A 16 13.80 -5.61 -22.70
C GLN A 16 12.35 -5.76 -22.22
N VAL A 17 12.15 -6.36 -21.04
CA VAL A 17 10.84 -6.45 -20.37
C VAL A 17 10.33 -5.06 -20.00
N PHE A 18 11.19 -4.25 -19.41
CA PHE A 18 10.86 -2.87 -19.05
C PHE A 18 10.37 -2.07 -20.26
N ASP A 19 11.15 -2.06 -21.35
CA ASP A 19 10.83 -1.30 -22.57
C ASP A 19 9.56 -1.81 -23.26
N LYS A 20 9.37 -3.14 -23.29
CA LYS A 20 8.15 -3.77 -23.81
C LYS A 20 6.91 -3.28 -23.06
N TRP A 21 6.96 -3.27 -21.74
CA TRP A 21 5.82 -2.85 -20.93
C TRP A 21 5.65 -1.33 -20.90
N LEU A 22 6.74 -0.56 -20.89
CA LEU A 22 6.66 0.89 -20.98
C LEU A 22 5.94 1.36 -22.27
N LYS A 23 6.20 0.70 -23.41
CA LYS A 23 5.52 0.98 -24.67
C LYS A 23 4.01 0.71 -24.62
N LYS A 24 3.55 -0.23 -23.77
CA LYS A 24 2.13 -0.56 -23.58
C LYS A 24 1.39 0.40 -22.63
N MET A 25 2.12 1.22 -21.88
CA MET A 25 1.51 2.21 -20.99
C MET A 25 0.92 3.38 -21.79
N ASP A 26 -0.16 3.96 -21.26
CA ASP A 26 -0.66 5.24 -21.77
C ASP A 26 0.38 6.36 -21.59
N SER A 27 0.17 7.49 -22.29
CA SER A 27 1.14 8.60 -22.31
C SER A 27 1.41 9.16 -20.90
N LYS A 28 0.37 9.33 -20.08
CA LYS A 28 0.47 9.89 -18.74
C LYS A 28 1.28 8.97 -17.80
N ARG A 29 1.02 7.65 -17.84
CA ARG A 29 1.79 6.68 -17.05
C ARG A 29 3.23 6.61 -17.52
N ARG A 30 3.46 6.60 -18.83
CA ARG A 30 4.80 6.57 -19.42
C ARG A 30 5.63 7.77 -18.97
N GLU A 31 5.06 8.96 -19.05
CA GLU A 31 5.71 10.17 -18.58
C GLU A 31 6.07 10.10 -17.10
N LYS A 32 5.12 9.67 -16.25
CA LYS A 32 5.36 9.48 -14.81
C LYS A 32 6.52 8.54 -14.54
N VAL A 33 6.63 7.42 -15.28
CA VAL A 33 7.75 6.47 -15.15
C VAL A 33 9.08 7.14 -15.51
N LEU A 34 9.12 7.88 -16.64
CA LEU A 34 10.33 8.51 -17.14
C LEU A 34 10.81 9.69 -16.29
N GLN A 35 9.91 10.35 -15.56
CA GLN A 35 10.24 11.44 -14.62
C GLN A 35 10.87 10.94 -13.33
N CYS A 36 10.79 9.64 -13.00
CA CYS A 36 11.44 9.09 -11.81
C CYS A 36 12.96 9.19 -11.92
N LYS A 37 13.60 9.70 -10.85
CA LYS A 37 15.03 9.98 -10.86
C LYS A 37 15.90 8.72 -10.81
N ASN A 38 15.52 7.74 -10.01
CA ASN A 38 16.27 6.50 -9.85
C ASN A 38 15.57 5.29 -10.48
N GLU A 39 16.37 4.25 -10.75
CA GLU A 39 15.90 3.04 -11.45
C GLU A 39 14.82 2.29 -10.67
N ALA A 40 14.98 2.14 -9.36
CA ALA A 40 14.01 1.44 -8.53
C ALA A 40 12.63 2.15 -8.53
N ASP A 41 12.60 3.49 -8.52
CA ASP A 41 11.35 4.24 -8.64
C ASP A 41 10.71 4.09 -10.01
N ARG A 42 11.51 4.04 -11.09
CA ARG A 42 11.01 3.73 -12.44
C ARG A 42 10.37 2.36 -12.49
N GLN A 43 11.04 1.35 -11.93
CA GLN A 43 10.55 -0.02 -11.86
C GLN A 43 9.25 -0.10 -11.06
N ARG A 44 9.18 0.52 -9.87
CA ARG A 44 7.95 0.60 -9.06
C ARG A 44 6.81 1.28 -9.82
N SER A 45 7.09 2.42 -10.45
CA SER A 45 6.10 3.18 -11.21
C SER A 45 5.56 2.40 -12.40
N LEU A 46 6.42 1.68 -13.13
CA LEU A 46 6.02 0.84 -14.25
C LEU A 46 5.19 -0.36 -13.77
N LEU A 47 5.68 -1.10 -12.75
CA LEU A 47 4.96 -2.25 -12.20
C LEU A 47 3.58 -1.86 -11.66
N ALA A 48 3.46 -0.70 -11.02
CA ALA A 48 2.16 -0.15 -10.59
C ALA A 48 1.17 0.01 -11.77
N GLY A 49 1.64 0.49 -12.92
CA GLY A 49 0.85 0.58 -14.14
C GLY A 49 0.45 -0.79 -14.70
N ILE A 50 1.36 -1.76 -14.65
CA ILE A 50 1.13 -3.13 -15.09
C ILE A 50 0.05 -3.80 -14.22
N LEU A 51 0.19 -3.74 -12.89
CA LEU A 51 -0.79 -4.32 -11.95
C LEU A 51 -2.18 -3.71 -12.15
N LEU A 52 -2.27 -2.41 -12.36
CA LEU A 52 -3.53 -1.74 -12.64
C LEU A 52 -4.15 -2.23 -13.97
N GLN A 53 -3.36 -2.38 -15.04
CA GLN A 53 -3.85 -2.89 -16.31
C GLN A 53 -4.34 -4.34 -16.20
N PHE A 54 -3.65 -5.20 -15.44
CA PHE A 54 -4.12 -6.56 -15.16
C PHE A 54 -5.49 -6.54 -14.47
N GLY A 55 -5.64 -5.71 -13.45
CA GLY A 55 -6.88 -5.60 -12.70
C GLY A 55 -8.05 -5.07 -13.54
N VAL A 56 -7.84 -3.98 -14.28
CA VAL A 56 -8.88 -3.35 -15.12
C VAL A 56 -9.21 -4.20 -16.34
N GLY A 57 -8.22 -4.87 -16.94
CA GLY A 57 -8.43 -5.72 -18.13
C GLY A 57 -9.44 -6.84 -17.92
N ASN A 58 -9.62 -7.28 -16.68
CA ASN A 58 -10.58 -8.32 -16.30
C ASN A 58 -12.01 -7.79 -16.00
N ASP A 59 -12.23 -6.47 -16.04
CA ASP A 59 -13.49 -5.82 -15.62
C ASP A 59 -13.99 -4.73 -16.58
N ARG A 60 -13.72 -4.85 -17.87
CA ARG A 60 -14.07 -3.83 -18.90
C ARG A 60 -15.57 -3.47 -18.96
N GLU A 61 -16.44 -4.30 -18.39
CA GLU A 61 -17.90 -4.10 -18.43
C GLU A 61 -18.44 -3.27 -17.26
N ARG A 62 -17.63 -2.92 -16.25
CA ARG A 62 -18.09 -2.20 -15.06
C ARG A 62 -18.05 -0.69 -15.23
N LYS A 63 -19.13 -0.04 -14.85
CA LYS A 63 -19.30 1.44 -15.00
C LYS A 63 -18.40 2.25 -14.05
N GLN A 64 -18.00 1.71 -12.91
CA GLN A 64 -17.17 2.41 -11.93
C GLN A 64 -16.24 1.44 -11.21
N ILE A 65 -14.94 1.71 -11.28
CA ILE A 65 -13.91 0.97 -10.56
C ILE A 65 -13.09 1.97 -9.76
N PHE A 66 -13.01 1.74 -8.45
CA PHE A 66 -12.07 2.42 -7.56
C PHE A 66 -10.80 1.58 -7.50
N TYR A 67 -9.66 2.26 -7.42
CA TYR A 67 -8.39 1.59 -7.22
C TYR A 67 -7.47 2.38 -6.29
N SER A 68 -6.56 1.67 -5.65
CA SER A 68 -5.48 2.27 -4.88
C SER A 68 -4.20 1.49 -5.12
N ILE A 69 -3.07 2.19 -5.06
CA ILE A 69 -1.73 1.62 -5.30
C ILE A 69 -0.82 2.07 -4.17
N SER A 70 0.00 1.15 -3.67
CA SER A 70 1.10 1.44 -2.76
C SER A 70 2.35 0.67 -3.14
N HIS A 71 3.49 1.11 -2.64
CA HIS A 71 4.76 0.42 -2.80
C HIS A 71 5.70 0.75 -1.64
N SER A 72 6.47 -0.24 -1.21
CA SER A 72 7.56 -0.07 -0.26
C SER A 72 8.68 -1.05 -0.59
N GLY A 73 9.95 -0.60 -0.50
CA GLY A 73 11.08 -1.43 -0.89
C GLY A 73 10.93 -1.96 -2.31
N ASP A 74 10.89 -3.29 -2.44
CA ASP A 74 10.86 -3.99 -3.72
C ASP A 74 9.46 -4.45 -4.16
N TYR A 75 8.43 -4.22 -3.35
CA TYR A 75 7.06 -4.63 -3.66
C TYR A 75 6.16 -3.47 -4.06
N VAL A 76 5.29 -3.76 -5.00
CA VAL A 76 4.19 -2.90 -5.44
C VAL A 76 2.89 -3.66 -5.27
N ILE A 77 1.86 -3.01 -4.75
CA ILE A 77 0.53 -3.56 -4.55
C ILE A 77 -0.53 -2.64 -5.16
N CYS A 78 -1.55 -3.25 -5.75
CA CYS A 78 -2.68 -2.57 -6.38
C CYS A 78 -3.97 -3.25 -5.98
N VAL A 79 -4.94 -2.50 -5.49
CA VAL A 79 -6.29 -2.99 -5.20
C VAL A 79 -7.30 -2.35 -6.15
N LEU A 80 -8.29 -3.14 -6.58
CA LEU A 80 -9.44 -2.69 -7.36
C LEU A 80 -10.74 -3.13 -6.67
N SER A 81 -11.73 -2.23 -6.66
CA SER A 81 -13.02 -2.47 -6.01
C SER A 81 -14.14 -1.71 -6.71
N ASP A 82 -15.38 -2.14 -6.50
CA ASP A 82 -16.60 -1.40 -6.83
C ASP A 82 -17.03 -0.42 -5.72
N ARG A 83 -16.21 -0.27 -4.67
CA ARG A 83 -16.39 0.65 -3.55
C ARG A 83 -15.11 1.45 -3.31
N LYS A 84 -15.19 2.54 -2.57
CA LYS A 84 -13.99 3.27 -2.17
C LYS A 84 -13.05 2.36 -1.41
N VAL A 85 -11.80 2.38 -1.82
CA VAL A 85 -10.77 1.47 -1.35
C VAL A 85 -9.43 2.19 -1.27
N GLY A 86 -8.64 1.83 -0.28
CA GLY A 86 -7.27 2.29 -0.14
C GLY A 86 -6.37 1.17 0.36
N ILE A 87 -5.16 1.12 -0.13
CA ILE A 87 -4.14 0.13 0.24
C ILE A 87 -2.86 0.83 0.65
N ASP A 88 -2.21 0.33 1.68
CA ASP A 88 -0.85 0.70 2.01
C ASP A 88 0.00 -0.51 2.34
N ILE A 89 1.30 -0.44 2.01
CA ILE A 89 2.31 -1.46 2.29
C ILE A 89 3.57 -0.79 2.80
N GLU A 90 4.17 -1.34 3.85
CA GLU A 90 5.44 -0.87 4.40
C GLU A 90 6.42 -2.00 4.67
N ASN A 91 7.68 -1.73 4.36
CA ASN A 91 8.78 -2.63 4.67
C ASN A 91 9.29 -2.32 6.09
N LYS A 92 9.26 -3.30 7.00
CA LYS A 92 9.71 -3.14 8.39
C LYS A 92 11.20 -2.81 8.52
N PHE A 93 12.00 -3.17 7.53
CA PHE A 93 13.43 -2.87 7.50
C PHE A 93 13.75 -1.48 6.92
N ARG A 94 12.74 -0.73 6.54
CA ARG A 94 12.91 0.65 6.09
C ARG A 94 13.50 1.51 7.22
N SER A 95 14.29 2.51 6.84
CA SER A 95 15.11 3.29 7.78
C SER A 95 14.35 3.95 8.95
N ILE A 96 13.05 4.18 8.82
CA ILE A 96 12.21 4.76 9.87
C ILE A 96 11.65 3.71 10.85
N PHE A 97 11.64 2.43 10.46
CA PHE A 97 11.15 1.31 11.28
C PHE A 97 12.29 0.43 11.81
N ALA A 98 13.56 0.81 11.58
CA ALA A 98 14.71 0.07 12.10
C ALA A 98 14.85 0.27 13.62
N GLU A 99 15.23 -0.78 14.34
CA GLU A 99 15.31 -0.82 15.82
C GLU A 99 16.08 0.34 16.46
N ASN A 100 17.16 0.82 15.81
CA ASN A 100 17.97 1.94 16.31
C ASN A 100 17.30 3.33 16.11
N LYS A 101 16.03 3.37 15.74
CA LYS A 101 15.25 4.59 15.48
C LYS A 101 13.97 4.70 16.30
N GLU A 102 13.95 4.09 17.46
CA GLU A 102 12.80 4.13 18.38
C GLU A 102 12.28 5.57 18.64
N GLU A 103 13.19 6.53 18.77
CA GLU A 103 12.78 7.93 18.94
C GLU A 103 11.96 8.46 17.75
N GLN A 104 12.30 8.06 16.53
CA GLN A 104 11.53 8.47 15.34
C GLN A 104 10.16 7.78 15.30
N MET A 105 10.10 6.49 15.64
CA MET A 105 8.84 5.76 15.76
C MET A 105 7.93 6.37 16.83
N ASN A 106 8.48 6.74 18.00
CA ASN A 106 7.75 7.41 19.05
C ASN A 106 7.22 8.79 18.61
N LYS A 107 7.97 9.56 17.83
CA LYS A 107 7.50 10.82 17.23
C LYS A 107 6.35 10.61 16.25
N ILE A 108 6.41 9.55 15.42
CA ILE A 108 5.32 9.20 14.53
C ILE A 108 4.07 8.84 15.32
N ALA A 109 4.19 7.97 16.33
CA ALA A 109 3.08 7.59 17.19
C ALA A 109 2.41 8.81 17.85
N LYS A 110 3.19 9.66 18.52
CA LYS A 110 2.68 10.88 19.18
C LYS A 110 2.02 11.88 18.22
N ARG A 111 2.45 11.93 16.97
CA ARG A 111 1.89 12.85 15.98
C ARG A 111 0.65 12.28 15.27
N CYS A 112 0.60 10.98 15.08
CA CYS A 112 -0.34 10.36 14.14
C CYS A 112 -1.37 9.45 14.82
N PHE A 113 -1.12 8.97 16.04
CA PHE A 113 -2.00 8.03 16.70
C PHE A 113 -3.04 8.73 17.56
N THR A 114 -4.18 8.09 17.73
CA THR A 114 -5.17 8.47 18.74
C THR A 114 -4.69 8.02 20.12
N MET A 115 -5.30 8.54 21.19
CA MET A 115 -4.93 8.18 22.56
C MET A 115 -4.99 6.65 22.80
N GLY A 116 -6.01 5.95 22.26
CA GLY A 116 -6.12 4.49 22.38
C GLY A 116 -4.99 3.76 21.66
N GLU A 117 -4.66 4.17 20.43
CA GLU A 117 -3.56 3.62 19.64
C GLU A 117 -2.19 3.92 20.27
N GLU A 118 -2.00 5.12 20.86
CA GLU A 118 -0.78 5.46 21.62
C GLU A 118 -0.61 4.55 22.84
N ILE A 119 -1.66 4.33 23.61
CA ILE A 119 -1.62 3.44 24.79
C ILE A 119 -1.17 2.05 24.37
N GLU A 120 -1.75 1.50 23.32
CA GLU A 120 -1.36 0.18 22.82
C GLU A 120 0.10 0.18 22.36
N TYR A 121 0.51 1.15 21.55
CA TYR A 121 1.88 1.24 21.03
C TYR A 121 2.92 1.37 22.16
N PHE A 122 2.68 2.22 23.16
CA PHE A 122 3.63 2.42 24.27
C PHE A 122 3.60 1.32 25.32
N SER A 123 2.61 0.41 25.27
CA SER A 123 2.57 -0.79 26.13
C SER A 123 3.32 -1.99 25.53
N THR A 124 3.84 -1.88 24.29
CA THR A 124 4.59 -2.93 23.60
C THR A 124 6.07 -2.59 23.50
N GLU A 125 6.91 -3.62 23.34
CA GLU A 125 8.36 -3.52 23.24
C GLU A 125 8.90 -4.39 22.09
N GLY A 126 10.17 -4.16 21.70
CA GLY A 126 10.87 -4.98 20.72
C GLY A 126 10.19 -5.03 19.35
N GLU A 127 10.12 -6.21 18.75
CA GLU A 127 9.52 -6.42 17.42
C GLU A 127 8.02 -6.16 17.41
N GLU A 128 7.30 -6.49 18.47
CA GLU A 128 5.86 -6.24 18.59
C GLU A 128 5.53 -4.76 18.48
N LYS A 129 6.37 -3.89 19.06
CA LYS A 129 6.22 -2.44 18.96
C LYS A 129 6.30 -1.95 17.52
N VAL A 130 7.18 -2.54 16.71
CA VAL A 130 7.27 -2.25 15.27
C VAL A 130 6.00 -2.71 14.55
N ASP A 131 5.49 -3.89 14.88
CA ASP A 131 4.29 -4.43 14.26
C ASP A 131 3.04 -3.60 14.57
N VAL A 132 2.90 -3.12 15.81
CA VAL A 132 1.83 -2.19 16.21
C VAL A 132 1.95 -0.87 15.47
N LEU A 133 3.17 -0.32 15.34
CA LEU A 133 3.40 0.90 14.57
C LEU A 133 2.98 0.73 13.10
N LEU A 134 3.44 -0.35 12.46
CA LEU A 134 3.13 -0.65 11.07
C LEU A 134 1.63 -0.80 10.84
N ARG A 135 0.94 -1.51 11.73
CA ARG A 135 -0.50 -1.71 11.65
C ARG A 135 -1.26 -0.38 11.66
N PHE A 136 -1.02 0.48 12.66
CA PHE A 136 -1.73 1.76 12.74
C PHE A 136 -1.34 2.71 11.61
N TRP A 137 -0.05 2.77 11.26
CA TRP A 137 0.44 3.59 10.17
C TRP A 137 -0.20 3.20 8.83
N THR A 138 -0.10 1.93 8.44
CA THR A 138 -0.63 1.46 7.16
C THR A 138 -2.15 1.54 7.08
N ARG A 139 -2.88 1.36 8.21
CA ARG A 139 -4.33 1.58 8.27
C ARG A 139 -4.68 3.03 8.00
N LYS A 140 -4.03 3.99 8.64
CA LYS A 140 -4.28 5.43 8.44
C LYS A 140 -3.95 5.88 7.02
N GLU A 141 -2.83 5.42 6.46
CA GLU A 141 -2.46 5.67 5.07
C GLU A 141 -3.47 5.06 4.08
N SER A 142 -3.90 3.82 4.30
CA SER A 142 -4.89 3.18 3.43
C SER A 142 -6.24 3.93 3.47
N TYR A 143 -6.71 4.32 4.65
CA TYR A 143 -7.90 5.14 4.80
C TYR A 143 -7.76 6.49 4.09
N SER A 144 -6.66 7.18 4.30
CA SER A 144 -6.38 8.48 3.66
C SER A 144 -6.39 8.39 2.13
N LYS A 145 -5.84 7.31 1.57
CA LYS A 145 -5.89 7.02 0.12
C LYS A 145 -7.32 6.79 -0.37
N ALA A 146 -8.14 6.05 0.40
CA ALA A 146 -9.54 5.78 0.05
C ALA A 146 -10.40 7.04 0.01
N VAL A 147 -10.18 7.97 0.94
CA VAL A 147 -10.92 9.23 0.99
C VAL A 147 -10.33 10.35 0.13
N GLY A 148 -9.15 10.09 -0.49
CA GLY A 148 -8.51 11.02 -1.42
C GLY A 148 -7.86 12.25 -0.78
N LYS A 149 -7.63 12.26 0.54
CA LYS A 149 -7.04 13.42 1.25
C LYS A 149 -5.50 13.36 1.32
N GLY A 150 -4.90 12.19 1.11
CA GLY A 150 -3.45 12.02 1.17
C GLY A 150 -2.85 12.44 2.51
N LEU A 151 -1.56 12.80 2.50
CA LEU A 151 -0.82 13.22 3.70
C LEU A 151 -1.30 14.55 4.34
N GLY A 152 -2.25 15.25 3.72
CA GLY A 152 -2.88 16.44 4.29
C GLY A 152 -3.94 16.14 5.37
N MET A 153 -4.20 14.86 5.65
CA MET A 153 -5.15 14.43 6.66
C MET A 153 -4.52 14.45 8.06
N ASP A 154 -5.27 14.92 9.05
CA ASP A 154 -4.88 14.77 10.45
C ASP A 154 -5.11 13.33 10.90
N PHE A 155 -4.04 12.54 10.95
CA PHE A 155 -4.09 11.14 11.33
C PHE A 155 -4.46 10.91 12.80
N SER A 156 -4.18 11.88 13.68
CA SER A 156 -4.53 11.77 15.11
C SER A 156 -6.05 11.79 15.36
N SER A 157 -6.81 12.29 14.38
CA SER A 157 -8.28 12.31 14.44
C SER A 157 -8.94 11.01 13.95
N ILE A 158 -8.15 10.06 13.38
CA ILE A 158 -8.66 8.82 12.79
C ILE A 158 -8.40 7.67 13.76
N ASP A 159 -9.45 7.15 14.38
CA ASP A 159 -9.36 6.01 15.30
C ASP A 159 -9.58 4.69 14.54
N THR A 160 -8.47 4.03 14.17
CA THR A 160 -8.52 2.79 13.39
C THR A 160 -8.93 1.57 14.23
N GLN A 161 -8.87 1.66 15.56
CA GLN A 161 -9.38 0.63 16.47
C GLN A 161 -10.91 0.59 16.44
N LYS A 162 -11.58 1.77 16.42
CA LYS A 162 -13.04 1.85 16.28
C LYS A 162 -13.57 1.47 14.90
N MET A 163 -12.70 1.41 13.92
CA MET A 163 -13.02 1.09 12.53
C MET A 163 -12.44 -0.26 12.11
N ASP A 164 -12.12 -1.14 13.06
CA ASP A 164 -11.37 -2.39 12.80
C ASP A 164 -12.02 -3.27 11.73
N ASP A 165 -13.33 -3.37 11.70
CA ASP A 165 -14.13 -4.11 10.72
C ASP A 165 -14.06 -3.54 9.28
N LEU A 166 -13.55 -2.33 9.11
CA LEU A 166 -13.32 -1.70 7.80
C LEU A 166 -11.92 -1.95 7.25
N PHE A 167 -11.06 -2.63 8.01
CA PHE A 167 -9.69 -2.94 7.63
C PHE A 167 -9.42 -4.43 7.55
N TRP A 168 -8.61 -4.80 6.58
CA TRP A 168 -7.84 -6.04 6.57
C TRP A 168 -6.37 -5.67 6.68
N SER A 169 -5.62 -6.35 7.53
CA SER A 169 -4.20 -6.08 7.75
C SER A 169 -3.45 -7.39 7.96
N ASP A 170 -2.34 -7.58 7.25
CA ASP A 170 -1.54 -8.80 7.35
C ASP A 170 -0.12 -8.59 6.77
N TRP A 171 0.76 -9.55 7.04
CA TRP A 171 2.03 -9.69 6.34
C TRP A 171 1.79 -10.25 4.94
N LEU A 172 2.13 -9.46 3.92
CA LEU A 172 2.03 -9.89 2.51
C LEU A 172 3.19 -10.81 2.14
N GLU A 173 4.38 -10.43 2.59
CA GLU A 173 5.66 -11.12 2.41
C GLU A 173 6.52 -10.92 3.66
N PRO A 174 7.57 -11.74 3.91
CA PRO A 174 8.46 -11.53 5.04
C PRO A 174 8.99 -10.10 5.11
N GLY A 175 8.65 -9.38 6.18
CA GLY A 175 9.05 -8.00 6.40
C GLY A 175 8.22 -6.93 5.67
N TYR A 176 7.13 -7.30 4.99
CA TYR A 176 6.22 -6.37 4.31
C TYR A 176 4.81 -6.46 4.89
N TYR A 177 4.44 -5.48 5.68
CA TYR A 177 3.13 -5.37 6.29
C TYR A 177 2.21 -4.50 5.43
N CYS A 178 0.98 -4.92 5.23
CA CYS A 178 0.01 -4.12 4.48
C CYS A 178 -1.33 -4.02 5.18
N SER A 179 -2.03 -2.91 4.91
CA SER A 179 -3.40 -2.70 5.33
C SER A 179 -4.25 -2.23 4.15
N LEU A 180 -5.44 -2.78 4.09
CA LEU A 180 -6.47 -2.48 3.11
C LEU A 180 -7.68 -1.92 3.85
N TYR A 181 -8.12 -0.72 3.47
CA TYR A 181 -9.40 -0.14 3.84
C TYR A 181 -10.43 -0.37 2.73
N VAL A 182 -11.63 -0.80 3.11
CA VAL A 182 -12.77 -0.91 2.20
C VAL A 182 -13.98 -0.24 2.81
N GLU A 183 -14.60 0.69 2.08
CA GLU A 183 -15.87 1.30 2.48
C GLU A 183 -16.93 0.20 2.72
N ASN A 184 -17.51 0.15 3.93
CA ASN A 184 -18.45 -0.85 4.43
C ASN A 184 -17.85 -2.24 4.79
N GLY A 185 -16.53 -2.39 4.85
CA GLY A 185 -15.87 -3.52 5.52
C GLY A 185 -16.16 -4.92 4.97
N PHE A 186 -16.31 -5.09 3.64
CA PHE A 186 -16.65 -6.39 3.07
C PHE A 186 -15.47 -7.06 2.39
N PHE A 187 -14.85 -8.06 3.05
CA PHE A 187 -13.63 -8.75 2.59
C PHE A 187 -13.85 -10.19 2.11
N ARG A 188 -15.06 -10.77 2.25
CA ARG A 188 -15.33 -12.21 1.97
C ARG A 188 -14.95 -12.67 0.57
N ASP A 189 -15.05 -11.78 -0.41
CA ASP A 189 -14.73 -12.09 -1.81
C ASP A 189 -13.38 -11.53 -2.26
N MET A 190 -12.49 -11.21 -1.31
CA MET A 190 -11.16 -10.71 -1.62
C MET A 190 -10.34 -11.79 -2.33
N LYS A 191 -9.81 -11.44 -3.50
CA LYS A 191 -8.86 -12.28 -4.25
C LYS A 191 -7.49 -11.61 -4.21
N LEU A 192 -6.55 -12.26 -3.54
CA LEU A 192 -5.14 -11.87 -3.53
C LEU A 192 -4.40 -12.67 -4.59
N GLN A 193 -3.65 -12.00 -5.46
CA GLN A 193 -2.89 -12.63 -6.53
C GLN A 193 -1.50 -12.01 -6.67
N GLU A 194 -0.49 -12.82 -6.49
CA GLU A 194 0.88 -12.47 -6.86
C GLU A 194 1.07 -12.57 -8.38
N ILE A 195 1.70 -11.56 -8.98
CA ILE A 195 2.17 -11.61 -10.36
C ILE A 195 3.63 -12.02 -10.35
N VAL A 196 3.93 -13.22 -10.83
CA VAL A 196 5.27 -13.81 -10.79
C VAL A 196 5.98 -13.79 -12.16
N THR A 197 5.26 -13.55 -13.24
CA THR A 197 5.77 -13.46 -14.62
C THR A 197 5.09 -12.38 -15.44
N LEU A 198 5.81 -11.77 -16.40
CA LEU A 198 5.33 -10.72 -17.29
C LEU A 198 5.61 -11.00 -18.78
#